data_4fd7af281b923ee0d175e8316afc0ac5
#
_entry.id   4fd7af281b923ee0d175e8316afc0ac5
#
_cell.length_a   1.000
_cell.length_b   1.000
_cell.length_c   1.000
_cell.angle_alpha   90.00
_cell.angle_beta   90.00
_cell.angle_gamma   90.00
#
_symmetry.space_group_name_H-M   'P 1'
#
loop_
_entity.id
_entity.type
_entity.pdbx_description
1 polymer ?
#
loop_
_entity_poly.entity_id
_entity_poly.type
_entity_poly.pdbx_seq_one_letter_code
_entity_poly.pdbx_strand_id
1 'polypeptide(L)'
;VKKFFLIVLFAQIWISSAQYVSPFNQKKIQVDSTGDYTFIVSGHFYGDGTNKSGYPANTLLGNLDQINTSNAAMLVCLGDLFMDVENDLRKYQHSLFQQLNMPLVNSVGNHDLSGDFYQENFGKTFFEFQINQDLHLVLDTELDNGDIVDEQLQLLKAVRDRTKQGKYANVFIYTHRTIWSKAYPEMDGLFLDNTQGIGATNYSDEVLPILKEMGQNTSVYLFSGSLGNAPASFFYFHDQPNSISIIGTAIRALQRDALLYVHVKQGKVSFETVSLTGETLMPLESYSADFWKDEVGEEPFNWRLVPYYCKLMITHRYFWYGVLSMGFLYVFYWGFKKRKRKKIST
;
A
#
# COMPACT_ATOMS: atom_id res chain seq x y z
N VAL A 1 67.30 17.91 -18.72
CA VAL A 1 66.05 17.11 -18.90
C VAL A 1 65.31 17.08 -17.59
N LYS A 2 64.26 17.93 -17.41
CA LYS A 2 63.39 17.96 -16.22
C LYS A 2 62.25 16.99 -16.46
N LYS A 3 62.17 15.93 -15.63
CA LYS A 3 61.04 15.01 -15.62
C LYS A 3 59.90 15.65 -14.80
N PHE A 4 58.81 16.01 -15.45
CA PHE A 4 57.56 16.35 -14.79
C PHE A 4 56.83 15.05 -14.37
N PHE A 5 56.67 14.84 -13.05
CA PHE A 5 55.77 13.82 -12.52
C PHE A 5 54.36 14.40 -12.43
N LEU A 6 53.50 13.90 -13.29
CA LEU A 6 52.05 14.21 -13.22
C LEU A 6 51.40 13.33 -12.15
N ILE A 7 51.10 13.90 -10.97
CA ILE A 7 50.33 13.24 -9.93
C ILE A 7 48.86 13.41 -10.31
N VAL A 8 48.26 12.34 -10.84
CA VAL A 8 46.79 12.29 -11.02
C VAL A 8 46.14 11.95 -9.67
N LEU A 9 45.64 12.95 -8.99
CA LEU A 9 44.78 12.76 -7.82
C LEU A 9 43.43 12.18 -8.29
N PHE A 10 43.20 10.90 -8.06
CA PHE A 10 41.88 10.31 -8.11
C PHE A 10 41.09 10.80 -6.89
N ALA A 11 40.30 11.87 -7.08
CA ALA A 11 39.27 12.23 -6.10
C ALA A 11 38.20 11.12 -6.16
N GLN A 12 38.26 10.19 -5.21
CA GLN A 12 37.13 9.32 -4.93
C GLN A 12 35.99 10.23 -4.43
N ILE A 13 35.04 10.50 -5.31
CA ILE A 13 33.78 11.12 -4.93
C ILE A 13 33.03 10.06 -4.09
N TRP A 14 33.15 10.17 -2.79
CA TRP A 14 32.28 9.47 -1.88
C TRP A 14 30.88 10.10 -2.07
N ILE A 15 30.03 9.44 -2.87
CA ILE A 15 28.60 9.72 -2.87
C ILE A 15 28.11 9.19 -1.51
N SER A 16 28.08 10.05 -0.52
CA SER A 16 27.37 9.80 0.72
C SER A 16 25.90 9.66 0.32
N SER A 17 25.37 8.43 0.26
CA SER A 17 23.94 8.25 0.19
C SER A 17 23.36 8.90 1.43
N ALA A 18 22.51 9.90 1.24
CA ALA A 18 21.87 10.56 2.36
C ALA A 18 21.08 9.49 3.13
N GLN A 19 21.42 9.33 4.42
CA GLN A 19 20.73 8.39 5.29
C GLN A 19 19.27 8.84 5.42
N TYR A 20 18.30 7.93 5.18
CA TYR A 20 16.89 8.23 5.34
C TYR A 20 16.58 8.70 6.76
N VAL A 21 15.90 9.84 6.86
CA VAL A 21 15.38 10.41 8.10
C VAL A 21 13.87 10.45 7.99
N SER A 22 13.18 9.80 8.89
CA SER A 22 11.72 9.78 8.90
C SER A 22 11.14 11.19 9.15
N PRO A 23 10.26 11.69 8.27
CA PRO A 23 9.59 12.97 8.53
C PRO A 23 8.60 12.90 9.69
N PHE A 24 8.14 11.72 10.06
CA PHE A 24 7.14 11.52 11.12
C PHE A 24 7.71 11.65 12.53
N ASN A 25 8.93 11.15 12.77
CA ASN A 25 9.54 11.11 14.09
C ASN A 25 11.01 11.51 14.15
N GLN A 26 11.57 11.99 13.04
CA GLN A 26 12.96 12.47 12.91
C GLN A 26 14.02 11.40 13.23
N LYS A 27 13.63 10.12 13.28
CA LYS A 27 14.57 9.03 13.52
C LYS A 27 15.24 8.59 12.21
N LYS A 28 16.46 8.07 12.37
CA LYS A 28 17.30 7.59 11.26
C LYS A 28 17.30 6.07 11.24
N ILE A 29 17.41 5.48 10.06
CA ILE A 29 17.65 4.05 9.92
C ILE A 29 18.99 3.70 10.56
N GLN A 30 18.97 2.70 11.43
CA GLN A 30 20.17 2.14 12.06
C GLN A 30 20.28 0.67 11.69
N VAL A 31 21.46 0.26 11.28
CA VAL A 31 21.78 -1.11 10.92
C VAL A 31 23.01 -1.52 11.74
N ASP A 32 23.06 -2.76 12.17
CA ASP A 32 24.19 -3.25 12.94
C ASP A 32 25.48 -3.35 12.10
N SER A 33 26.60 -3.67 12.77
CA SER A 33 27.89 -3.77 12.11
C SER A 33 28.04 -4.99 11.18
N THR A 34 27.12 -5.97 11.25
CA THR A 34 27.09 -7.14 10.35
C THR A 34 26.47 -6.81 9.01
N GLY A 35 25.70 -5.74 8.93
CA GLY A 35 24.91 -5.36 7.77
C GLY A 35 23.59 -6.11 7.66
N ASP A 36 23.30 -7.04 8.57
CA ASP A 36 22.01 -7.69 8.68
C ASP A 36 20.99 -6.73 9.32
N TYR A 37 19.73 -6.80 8.88
CA TYR A 37 18.68 -5.97 9.47
C TYR A 37 17.31 -6.63 9.33
N THR A 38 16.38 -6.15 10.14
CA THR A 38 14.96 -6.50 10.09
C THR A 38 14.17 -5.21 9.89
N PHE A 39 13.11 -5.27 9.10
CA PHE A 39 12.11 -4.21 9.07
C PHE A 39 10.71 -4.79 9.18
N ILE A 40 9.76 -3.97 9.64
CA ILE A 40 8.39 -4.39 9.87
C ILE A 40 7.51 -3.71 8.83
N VAL A 41 6.55 -4.46 8.26
CA VAL A 41 5.65 -3.94 7.22
C VAL A 41 4.19 -4.28 7.56
N SER A 42 3.30 -3.31 7.42
CA SER A 42 1.85 -3.52 7.31
C SER A 42 1.19 -2.26 6.75
N GLY A 43 -0.07 -2.34 6.33
CA GLY A 43 -0.88 -1.19 5.92
C GLY A 43 -2.01 -0.88 6.89
N HIS A 44 -2.80 0.17 6.60
CA HIS A 44 -4.01 0.54 7.33
C HIS A 44 -3.80 0.74 8.84
N PHE A 45 -2.83 1.57 9.22
CA PHE A 45 -2.53 1.80 10.64
C PHE A 45 -3.67 2.47 11.41
N TYR A 46 -4.63 3.10 10.74
CA TYR A 46 -5.87 3.55 11.39
C TYR A 46 -6.80 2.37 11.76
N GLY A 47 -6.60 1.18 11.18
CA GLY A 47 -7.40 -0.01 11.41
C GLY A 47 -8.63 -0.09 10.52
N ASP A 48 -9.81 -0.22 11.10
CA ASP A 48 -11.08 -0.35 10.38
C ASP A 48 -11.71 0.99 10.02
N GLY A 49 -12.42 1.07 8.88
CA GLY A 49 -13.15 2.26 8.43
C GLY A 49 -14.24 2.77 9.39
N THR A 50 -14.59 2.01 10.41
CA THR A 50 -15.47 2.45 11.50
C THR A 50 -14.73 3.15 12.63
N ASN A 51 -13.39 3.14 12.64
CA ASN A 51 -12.59 3.84 13.63
C ASN A 51 -12.74 5.38 13.47
N LYS A 52 -13.57 5.98 14.28
CA LYS A 52 -13.76 7.43 14.34
C LYS A 52 -13.00 8.10 15.49
N SER A 53 -12.12 7.34 16.16
CA SER A 53 -11.36 7.87 17.30
C SER A 53 -10.29 8.87 16.91
N GLY A 54 -9.78 8.78 15.67
CA GLY A 54 -8.62 9.52 15.18
C GLY A 54 -7.29 9.04 15.77
N TYR A 55 -7.28 7.88 16.43
CA TYR A 55 -6.08 7.18 16.90
C TYR A 55 -5.75 6.01 15.98
N PRO A 56 -4.48 5.55 15.94
CA PRO A 56 -4.13 4.28 15.31
C PRO A 56 -4.94 3.10 15.86
N ALA A 57 -4.98 2.01 15.12
CA ALA A 57 -5.63 0.77 15.51
C ALA A 57 -5.20 0.33 16.91
N ASN A 58 -6.16 -0.11 17.72
CA ASN A 58 -5.89 -0.56 19.08
C ASN A 58 -4.94 -1.78 19.11
N THR A 59 -5.02 -2.66 18.12
CA THR A 59 -4.13 -3.80 17.95
C THR A 59 -2.68 -3.34 17.72
N LEU A 60 -2.46 -2.27 16.95
CA LEU A 60 -1.13 -1.69 16.76
C LEU A 60 -0.61 -1.04 18.05
N LEU A 61 -1.44 -0.17 18.67
CA LEU A 61 -1.04 0.56 19.88
C LEU A 61 -0.75 -0.38 21.06
N GLY A 62 -1.54 -1.46 21.19
CA GLY A 62 -1.35 -2.45 22.25
C GLY A 62 -0.05 -3.26 22.14
N ASN A 63 0.59 -3.25 20.96
CA ASN A 63 1.81 -4.00 20.69
C ASN A 63 3.05 -3.12 20.46
N LEU A 64 2.98 -1.82 20.79
CA LEU A 64 4.11 -0.89 20.57
C LEU A 64 5.39 -1.31 21.31
N ASP A 65 5.27 -1.90 22.50
CA ASP A 65 6.42 -2.39 23.25
C ASP A 65 7.10 -3.56 22.52
N GLN A 66 6.33 -4.49 21.96
CA GLN A 66 6.86 -5.59 21.15
C GLN A 66 7.55 -5.06 19.89
N ILE A 67 6.93 -4.10 19.20
CA ILE A 67 7.50 -3.45 18.02
C ILE A 67 8.82 -2.76 18.39
N ASN A 68 8.85 -2.00 19.45
CA ASN A 68 10.03 -1.26 19.91
C ASN A 68 11.18 -2.13 20.37
N THR A 69 10.89 -3.30 20.94
CA THR A 69 11.91 -4.25 21.41
C THR A 69 12.41 -5.20 20.34
N SER A 70 11.79 -5.20 19.15
CA SER A 70 12.20 -6.04 18.01
C SER A 70 13.55 -5.67 17.40
N ASN A 71 14.09 -4.47 17.72
CA ASN A 71 15.28 -3.91 17.10
C ASN A 71 15.19 -3.77 15.57
N ALA A 72 13.98 -3.64 15.03
CA ALA A 72 13.80 -3.41 13.61
C ALA A 72 14.41 -2.06 13.18
N ALA A 73 15.03 -2.05 12.01
CA ALA A 73 15.67 -0.86 11.44
C ALA A 73 14.65 0.21 11.05
N MET A 74 13.42 -0.20 10.72
CA MET A 74 12.30 0.69 10.39
C MET A 74 10.95 -0.03 10.49
N LEU A 75 9.89 0.77 10.63
CA LEU A 75 8.49 0.36 10.46
C LEU A 75 7.97 0.98 9.16
N VAL A 76 7.37 0.19 8.29
CA VAL A 76 6.81 0.63 7.01
C VAL A 76 5.29 0.51 7.07
N CYS A 77 4.60 1.63 6.87
CA CYS A 77 3.17 1.66 6.60
C CYS A 77 2.93 1.67 5.09
N LEU A 78 2.09 0.77 4.61
CA LEU A 78 1.71 0.65 3.21
C LEU A 78 0.46 1.48 2.87
N GLY A 79 0.41 2.69 3.39
CA GLY A 79 -0.69 3.63 3.19
C GLY A 79 -1.84 3.43 4.17
N ASP A 80 -2.73 4.43 4.14
CA ASP A 80 -3.82 4.53 5.10
C ASP A 80 -3.27 4.53 6.53
N LEU A 81 -2.23 5.36 6.72
CA LEU A 81 -1.64 5.62 8.03
C LEU A 81 -2.67 6.30 8.93
N PHE A 82 -3.37 7.31 8.39
CA PHE A 82 -4.44 8.04 9.06
C PHE A 82 -5.81 7.65 8.51
N MET A 83 -6.89 7.88 9.27
CA MET A 83 -8.25 7.91 8.73
C MET A 83 -8.55 9.27 8.09
N ASP A 84 -8.01 10.35 8.67
CA ASP A 84 -8.11 11.73 8.20
C ASP A 84 -6.86 12.48 8.70
N VAL A 85 -5.94 12.74 7.80
CA VAL A 85 -4.60 13.23 8.16
C VAL A 85 -4.64 14.57 8.90
N GLU A 86 -5.53 15.50 8.50
CA GLU A 86 -5.59 16.83 9.15
C GLU A 86 -6.11 16.73 10.58
N ASN A 87 -7.16 15.94 10.79
CA ASN A 87 -7.80 15.81 12.09
C ASN A 87 -7.04 14.91 13.06
N ASP A 88 -6.33 13.90 12.54
CA ASP A 88 -5.73 12.85 13.34
C ASP A 88 -4.25 13.09 13.67
N LEU A 89 -3.54 13.94 12.91
CA LEU A 89 -2.10 14.14 13.00
C LEU A 89 -1.60 14.34 14.45
N ARG A 90 -2.27 15.18 15.22
CA ARG A 90 -1.86 15.47 16.60
C ARG A 90 -1.93 14.25 17.51
N LYS A 91 -2.95 13.39 17.31
CA LYS A 91 -3.10 12.16 18.08
C LYS A 91 -2.02 11.15 17.72
N TYR A 92 -1.75 11.02 16.42
CA TYR A 92 -0.69 10.14 15.91
C TYR A 92 0.69 10.57 16.38
N GLN A 93 0.98 11.88 16.42
CA GLN A 93 2.24 12.39 16.96
C GLN A 93 2.49 11.89 18.39
N HIS A 94 1.48 11.89 19.26
CA HIS A 94 1.64 11.51 20.66
C HIS A 94 1.54 10.00 20.88
N SER A 95 0.62 9.32 20.19
CA SER A 95 0.33 7.90 20.46
C SER A 95 1.19 6.93 19.66
N LEU A 96 1.76 7.36 18.51
CA LEU A 96 2.55 6.51 17.63
C LEU A 96 3.95 7.10 17.36
N PHE A 97 4.03 8.27 16.72
CA PHE A 97 5.32 8.74 16.19
C PHE A 97 6.36 8.98 17.28
N GLN A 98 5.99 9.59 18.39
CA GLN A 98 6.89 9.82 19.54
C GLN A 98 7.18 8.53 20.33
N GLN A 99 6.32 7.52 20.22
CA GLN A 99 6.48 6.27 20.95
C GLN A 99 7.35 5.25 20.20
N LEU A 100 7.47 5.34 18.88
CA LEU A 100 8.31 4.44 18.08
C LEU A 100 9.79 4.67 18.35
N ASN A 101 10.57 3.59 18.53
CA ASN A 101 12.03 3.65 18.68
C ASN A 101 12.77 3.62 17.34
N MET A 102 12.08 3.36 16.24
CA MET A 102 12.61 3.28 14.89
C MET A 102 11.96 4.31 13.96
N PRO A 103 12.57 4.64 12.80
CA PRO A 103 11.93 5.48 11.79
C PRO A 103 10.68 4.84 11.22
N LEU A 104 9.66 5.66 10.96
CA LEU A 104 8.47 5.29 10.21
C LEU A 104 8.64 5.72 8.75
N VAL A 105 8.33 4.81 7.83
CA VAL A 105 8.20 5.04 6.39
C VAL A 105 6.74 4.88 6.02
N ASN A 106 6.18 5.71 5.15
CA ASN A 106 4.80 5.55 4.67
C ASN A 106 4.73 5.60 3.15
N SER A 107 4.03 4.64 2.56
CA SER A 107 3.54 4.71 1.19
C SER A 107 2.11 5.21 1.24
N VAL A 108 1.86 6.39 0.65
CA VAL A 108 0.61 7.13 0.83
C VAL A 108 -0.60 6.32 0.38
N GLY A 109 -1.65 6.29 1.20
CA GLY A 109 -2.97 5.80 0.85
C GLY A 109 -3.97 6.95 0.70
N ASN A 110 -5.17 6.66 0.21
CA ASN A 110 -6.17 7.68 -0.08
C ASN A 110 -6.66 8.45 1.16
N HIS A 111 -6.61 7.84 2.33
CA HIS A 111 -6.95 8.48 3.61
C HIS A 111 -5.85 9.40 4.13
N ASP A 112 -4.63 9.25 3.64
CA ASP A 112 -3.50 10.10 3.99
C ASP A 112 -3.51 11.44 3.24
N LEU A 113 -4.32 11.58 2.18
CA LEU A 113 -4.34 12.74 1.32
C LEU A 113 -5.45 13.73 1.71
N SER A 114 -5.09 15.00 1.84
CA SER A 114 -5.99 16.14 1.98
C SER A 114 -5.33 17.36 1.34
N GLY A 115 -5.64 17.62 0.05
CA GLY A 115 -4.93 18.62 -0.73
C GLY A 115 -3.42 18.44 -0.64
N ASP A 116 -2.69 19.52 -0.35
CA ASP A 116 -1.23 19.51 -0.19
C ASP A 116 -0.77 19.23 1.25
N PHE A 117 -1.71 18.99 2.18
CA PHE A 117 -1.42 18.89 3.61
C PHE A 117 -0.38 17.81 3.94
N TYR A 118 -0.47 16.64 3.29
CA TYR A 118 0.50 15.57 3.53
C TYR A 118 1.90 15.99 3.08
N GLN A 119 2.03 16.53 1.87
CA GLN A 119 3.31 16.94 1.32
C GLN A 119 3.95 18.09 2.11
N GLU A 120 3.15 19.03 2.60
CA GLU A 120 3.62 20.14 3.45
C GLU A 120 4.19 19.67 4.78
N ASN A 121 3.62 18.60 5.37
CA ASN A 121 4.04 18.08 6.67
C ASN A 121 5.12 17.01 6.58
N PHE A 122 5.08 16.15 5.56
CA PHE A 122 5.91 14.94 5.47
C PHE A 122 6.78 14.87 4.20
N GLY A 123 6.60 15.78 3.26
CA GLY A 123 7.40 15.85 2.05
C GLY A 123 6.87 14.96 0.92
N LYS A 124 7.78 14.50 0.05
CA LYS A 124 7.44 13.75 -1.15
C LYS A 124 6.73 12.42 -0.82
N THR A 125 5.74 12.07 -1.64
CA THR A 125 4.95 10.84 -1.51
C THR A 125 5.58 9.64 -2.22
N PHE A 126 6.52 9.88 -3.17
CA PHE A 126 7.33 8.85 -3.79
C PHE A 126 8.81 9.21 -3.72
N PHE A 127 9.64 8.24 -3.36
CA PHE A 127 11.07 8.43 -3.13
C PHE A 127 11.79 7.09 -3.01
N GLU A 128 13.11 7.13 -2.99
CA GLU A 128 13.96 5.96 -2.75
C GLU A 128 14.99 6.23 -1.65
N PHE A 129 15.43 5.16 -1.01
CA PHE A 129 16.58 5.16 -0.12
C PHE A 129 17.27 3.80 -0.15
N GLN A 130 18.48 3.72 0.37
CA GLN A 130 19.28 2.49 0.34
C GLN A 130 19.70 2.08 1.74
N ILE A 131 19.62 0.79 2.01
CA ILE A 131 20.19 0.15 3.19
C ILE A 131 21.18 -0.90 2.69
N ASN A 132 22.47 -0.69 2.92
CA ASN A 132 23.55 -1.55 2.41
C ASN A 132 23.46 -1.74 0.88
N GLN A 133 23.23 -2.99 0.43
CA GLN A 133 23.03 -3.35 -0.98
C GLN A 133 21.55 -3.52 -1.35
N ASP A 134 20.64 -3.07 -0.51
CA ASP A 134 19.21 -3.18 -0.75
C ASP A 134 18.62 -1.82 -1.05
N LEU A 135 17.84 -1.73 -2.12
CA LEU A 135 17.11 -0.53 -2.48
C LEU A 135 15.67 -0.61 -1.96
N HIS A 136 15.23 0.46 -1.34
CA HIS A 136 13.85 0.67 -0.91
C HIS A 136 13.24 1.77 -1.75
N LEU A 137 12.12 1.47 -2.43
CA LEU A 137 11.40 2.37 -3.33
C LEU A 137 9.97 2.52 -2.85
N VAL A 138 9.59 3.73 -2.49
CA VAL A 138 8.20 4.08 -2.17
C VAL A 138 7.57 4.69 -3.41
N LEU A 139 6.42 4.16 -3.82
CA LEU A 139 5.61 4.67 -4.92
C LEU A 139 4.25 5.13 -4.40
N ASP A 140 3.73 6.20 -4.98
CA ASP A 140 2.43 6.76 -4.68
C ASP A 140 1.41 6.30 -5.73
N THR A 141 0.55 5.38 -5.34
CA THR A 141 -0.52 4.84 -6.20
C THR A 141 -1.79 5.68 -6.17
N GLU A 142 -1.80 6.81 -5.44
CA GLU A 142 -2.96 7.69 -5.36
C GLU A 142 -2.91 8.87 -6.33
N LEU A 143 -1.72 9.26 -6.83
CA LEU A 143 -1.54 10.40 -7.71
C LEU A 143 -2.34 10.27 -9.02
N ASP A 144 -2.27 9.13 -9.68
CA ASP A 144 -2.89 8.88 -10.99
C ASP A 144 -3.79 7.65 -10.96
N ASN A 145 -4.55 7.52 -9.88
CA ASN A 145 -5.55 6.46 -9.69
C ASN A 145 -5.02 5.03 -9.87
N GLY A 146 -3.79 4.79 -9.45
CA GLY A 146 -3.10 3.50 -9.52
C GLY A 146 -2.08 3.38 -10.65
N ASP A 147 -2.07 4.30 -11.60
CA ASP A 147 -1.05 4.34 -12.65
C ASP A 147 0.27 4.89 -12.12
N ILE A 148 1.37 4.29 -12.56
CA ILE A 148 2.72 4.77 -12.29
C ILE A 148 3.22 5.48 -13.55
N VAL A 149 3.18 6.80 -13.54
CA VAL A 149 3.46 7.64 -14.71
C VAL A 149 4.53 8.71 -14.41
N ASP A 150 4.88 9.50 -15.39
CA ASP A 150 5.74 10.68 -15.32
C ASP A 150 7.03 10.48 -14.48
N GLU A 151 7.25 11.30 -13.48
CA GLU A 151 8.45 11.25 -12.64
C GLU A 151 8.59 9.92 -11.87
N GLN A 152 7.48 9.31 -11.45
CA GLN A 152 7.50 8.01 -10.79
C GLN A 152 7.95 6.89 -11.74
N LEU A 153 7.44 6.88 -12.98
CA LEU A 153 7.83 5.92 -13.99
C LEU A 153 9.30 6.11 -14.39
N GLN A 154 9.77 7.37 -14.47
CA GLN A 154 11.18 7.66 -14.70
C GLN A 154 12.06 7.16 -13.55
N LEU A 155 11.64 7.36 -12.30
CA LEU A 155 12.33 6.85 -11.13
C LEU A 155 12.43 5.31 -11.17
N LEU A 156 11.32 4.63 -11.47
CA LEU A 156 11.28 3.17 -11.59
C LEU A 156 12.21 2.66 -12.70
N LYS A 157 12.22 3.33 -13.86
CA LYS A 157 13.16 3.02 -14.97
C LYS A 157 14.63 3.24 -14.58
N ALA A 158 14.93 4.30 -13.85
CA ALA A 158 16.27 4.58 -13.34
C ALA A 158 16.74 3.50 -12.33
N VAL A 159 15.83 3.01 -11.46
CA VAL A 159 16.10 1.89 -10.57
C VAL A 159 16.43 0.63 -11.37
N ARG A 160 15.61 0.27 -12.37
CA ARG A 160 15.87 -0.85 -13.27
C ARG A 160 17.27 -0.77 -13.91
N ASP A 161 17.65 0.39 -14.42
CA ASP A 161 18.94 0.53 -15.09
C ASP A 161 20.14 0.37 -14.11
N ARG A 162 19.94 0.73 -12.85
CA ARG A 162 20.94 0.48 -11.78
C ARG A 162 20.99 -1.00 -11.37
N THR A 163 19.89 -1.74 -11.42
CA THR A 163 19.90 -3.19 -11.15
C THR A 163 20.72 -3.94 -12.20
N LYS A 164 20.66 -3.53 -13.47
CA LYS A 164 21.49 -4.10 -14.56
C LYS A 164 22.99 -3.95 -14.32
N GLN A 165 23.41 -3.02 -13.47
CA GLN A 165 24.81 -2.82 -13.09
C GLN A 165 25.23 -3.71 -11.91
N GLY A 166 24.38 -4.59 -11.41
CA GLY A 166 24.64 -5.47 -10.28
C GLY A 166 24.78 -4.71 -8.94
N LYS A 167 24.18 -3.52 -8.84
CA LYS A 167 24.36 -2.65 -7.68
C LYS A 167 23.59 -3.11 -6.45
N TYR A 168 22.47 -3.81 -6.64
CA TYR A 168 21.57 -4.18 -5.56
C TYR A 168 21.40 -5.68 -5.42
N ALA A 169 21.37 -6.17 -4.17
CA ALA A 169 21.02 -7.54 -3.85
C ALA A 169 19.50 -7.72 -3.90
N ASN A 170 18.77 -6.77 -3.34
CA ASN A 170 17.31 -6.78 -3.30
C ASN A 170 16.74 -5.40 -3.65
N VAL A 171 15.52 -5.39 -4.22
CA VAL A 171 14.71 -4.20 -4.42
C VAL A 171 13.36 -4.40 -3.72
N PHE A 172 13.08 -3.59 -2.71
CA PHE A 172 11.83 -3.56 -1.97
C PHE A 172 10.99 -2.37 -2.45
N ILE A 173 9.79 -2.63 -2.96
CA ILE A 173 8.88 -1.62 -3.51
C ILE A 173 7.64 -1.59 -2.63
N TYR A 174 7.22 -0.40 -2.23
CA TYR A 174 6.09 -0.18 -1.34
C TYR A 174 5.02 0.63 -2.06
N THR A 175 3.80 0.12 -2.07
CA THR A 175 2.61 0.76 -2.65
C THR A 175 1.43 0.64 -1.69
N HIS A 176 0.44 1.50 -1.83
CA HIS A 176 -0.82 1.32 -1.13
C HIS A 176 -1.74 0.36 -1.89
N ARG A 177 -2.10 0.72 -3.14
CA ARG A 177 -3.04 -0.08 -3.94
C ARG A 177 -2.42 -1.37 -4.45
N THR A 178 -3.25 -2.40 -4.57
CA THR A 178 -2.90 -3.70 -5.17
C THR A 178 -2.93 -3.62 -6.70
N ILE A 179 -2.13 -2.73 -7.29
CA ILE A 179 -2.12 -2.45 -8.74
C ILE A 179 -1.85 -3.68 -9.61
N TRP A 180 -1.26 -4.71 -9.03
CA TRP A 180 -0.89 -5.99 -9.65
C TRP A 180 -2.04 -7.01 -9.69
N SER A 181 -3.15 -6.78 -8.99
CA SER A 181 -4.20 -7.77 -8.73
C SER A 181 -4.90 -8.33 -9.98
N LYS A 182 -4.81 -7.64 -11.12
CA LYS A 182 -5.35 -8.08 -12.41
C LYS A 182 -4.29 -8.55 -13.40
N ALA A 183 -3.03 -8.61 -12.99
CA ALA A 183 -1.93 -8.95 -13.90
C ALA A 183 -1.67 -10.46 -14.01
N TYR A 184 -2.22 -11.23 -13.09
CA TYR A 184 -1.98 -12.67 -13.00
C TYR A 184 -3.31 -13.44 -12.94
N PRO A 185 -3.50 -14.47 -13.79
CA PRO A 185 -4.74 -15.25 -13.81
C PRO A 185 -5.06 -15.94 -12.48
N GLU A 186 -4.03 -16.27 -11.69
CA GLU A 186 -4.17 -16.88 -10.38
C GLU A 186 -4.92 -15.98 -9.38
N MET A 187 -4.93 -14.67 -9.63
CA MET A 187 -5.58 -13.66 -8.79
C MET A 187 -7.00 -13.29 -9.23
N ASP A 188 -7.49 -13.90 -10.31
CA ASP A 188 -8.83 -13.63 -10.81
C ASP A 188 -9.89 -13.95 -9.73
N GLY A 189 -10.80 -12.99 -9.52
CA GLY A 189 -11.84 -13.09 -8.51
C GLY A 189 -11.42 -12.67 -7.11
N LEU A 190 -10.12 -12.43 -6.86
CA LEU A 190 -9.62 -11.88 -5.60
C LEU A 190 -9.69 -10.34 -5.61
N PHE A 191 -9.72 -9.75 -4.43
CA PHE A 191 -9.70 -8.28 -4.22
C PHE A 191 -10.90 -7.52 -4.82
N LEU A 192 -12.01 -8.20 -5.19
CA LEU A 192 -13.17 -7.57 -5.81
C LEU A 192 -13.85 -6.53 -4.90
N ASP A 193 -13.79 -6.74 -3.59
CA ASP A 193 -14.38 -5.86 -2.58
C ASP A 193 -13.48 -4.69 -2.19
N ASN A 194 -12.35 -4.53 -2.87
CA ASN A 194 -11.49 -3.38 -2.65
C ASN A 194 -12.17 -2.12 -3.20
N THR A 195 -12.62 -1.26 -2.28
CA THR A 195 -13.37 -0.02 -2.59
C THR A 195 -12.54 1.00 -3.37
N GLN A 196 -11.23 0.82 -3.43
CA GLN A 196 -10.29 1.71 -4.13
C GLN A 196 -10.27 1.53 -5.65
N GLY A 197 -11.25 0.81 -6.18
CA GLY A 197 -11.37 0.64 -7.62
C GLY A 197 -10.07 0.11 -8.22
N ILE A 198 -9.88 -1.22 -8.15
CA ILE A 198 -8.85 -1.88 -8.94
C ILE A 198 -9.29 -1.75 -10.41
N GLY A 199 -9.20 -0.54 -10.94
CA GLY A 199 -9.40 -0.26 -12.36
C GLY A 199 -8.30 -0.94 -13.19
N ALA A 200 -8.42 -0.92 -14.49
CA ALA A 200 -7.28 -1.20 -15.35
C ALA A 200 -6.22 -0.12 -15.04
N THR A 201 -5.07 -0.53 -14.52
CA THR A 201 -3.91 0.33 -14.31
C THR A 201 -2.84 -0.01 -15.35
N ASN A 202 -1.85 0.86 -15.51
CA ASN A 202 -0.72 0.61 -16.40
C ASN A 202 0.27 -0.46 -15.87
N TYR A 203 -0.09 -1.15 -14.77
CA TYR A 203 0.81 -2.14 -14.15
C TYR A 203 1.23 -3.24 -15.14
N SER A 204 0.28 -3.87 -15.85
CA SER A 204 0.58 -4.97 -16.76
C SER A 204 1.41 -4.55 -17.97
N ASP A 205 1.15 -3.35 -18.50
CA ASP A 205 1.72 -2.89 -19.74
C ASP A 205 3.04 -2.12 -19.56
N GLU A 206 3.21 -1.43 -18.43
CA GLU A 206 4.36 -0.57 -18.18
C GLU A 206 5.21 -1.03 -16.98
N VAL A 207 4.58 -1.25 -15.82
CA VAL A 207 5.30 -1.53 -14.57
C VAL A 207 5.86 -2.94 -14.54
N LEU A 208 5.03 -3.95 -14.81
CA LEU A 208 5.42 -5.36 -14.76
C LEU A 208 6.60 -5.70 -15.68
N PRO A 209 6.67 -5.22 -16.94
CA PRO A 209 7.86 -5.40 -17.78
C PRO A 209 9.14 -4.86 -17.15
N ILE A 210 9.08 -3.71 -16.48
CA ILE A 210 10.23 -3.12 -15.78
C ILE A 210 10.65 -4.01 -14.59
N LEU A 211 9.68 -4.49 -13.79
CA LEU A 211 9.97 -5.40 -12.67
C LEU A 211 10.59 -6.72 -13.15
N LYS A 212 10.12 -7.26 -14.27
CA LYS A 212 10.69 -8.47 -14.90
C LYS A 212 12.14 -8.25 -15.34
N GLU A 213 12.47 -7.09 -15.90
CA GLU A 213 13.85 -6.74 -16.23
C GLU A 213 14.72 -6.62 -14.97
N MET A 214 14.20 -6.03 -13.88
CA MET A 214 14.92 -5.98 -12.59
C MET A 214 15.17 -7.38 -12.04
N GLY A 215 14.15 -8.25 -12.06
CA GLY A 215 14.22 -9.60 -11.53
C GLY A 215 15.23 -10.51 -12.21
N GLN A 216 15.73 -10.15 -13.39
CA GLN A 216 16.83 -10.84 -14.04
C GLN A 216 18.18 -10.66 -13.31
N ASN A 217 18.31 -9.61 -12.49
CA ASN A 217 19.57 -9.21 -11.87
C ASN A 217 19.49 -9.13 -10.34
N THR A 218 18.31 -9.09 -9.76
CA THR A 218 18.08 -8.91 -8.31
C THR A 218 16.75 -9.53 -7.91
N SER A 219 16.55 -9.80 -6.63
CA SER A 219 15.23 -10.19 -6.11
C SER A 219 14.36 -8.96 -5.93
N VAL A 220 13.12 -9.00 -6.43
CA VAL A 220 12.15 -7.90 -6.35
C VAL A 220 11.02 -8.29 -5.40
N TYR A 221 10.72 -7.43 -4.44
CA TYR A 221 9.64 -7.60 -3.46
C TYR A 221 8.68 -6.41 -3.57
N LEU A 222 7.45 -6.66 -3.99
CA LEU A 222 6.40 -5.64 -4.12
C LEU A 222 5.40 -5.80 -2.99
N PHE A 223 5.33 -4.82 -2.10
CA PHE A 223 4.42 -4.78 -0.96
C PHE A 223 3.24 -3.84 -1.24
N SER A 224 2.03 -4.27 -0.86
CA SER A 224 0.82 -3.45 -0.98
C SER A 224 -0.08 -3.58 0.24
N GLY A 225 -0.71 -2.45 0.65
CA GLY A 225 -1.47 -2.34 1.89
C GLY A 225 -2.99 -2.42 1.74
N SER A 226 -3.53 -2.12 0.55
CA SER A 226 -4.99 -2.07 0.35
C SER A 226 -5.53 -3.45 -0.03
N LEU A 227 -5.87 -4.27 0.95
CA LEU A 227 -6.35 -5.64 0.73
C LEU A 227 -7.88 -5.78 0.66
N GLY A 228 -8.63 -4.70 0.93
CA GLY A 228 -10.09 -4.75 0.98
C GLY A 228 -10.62 -5.64 2.11
N ASN A 229 -11.70 -6.40 1.86
CA ASN A 229 -12.25 -7.40 2.78
C ASN A 229 -11.48 -8.71 2.71
N ALA A 230 -10.18 -8.67 3.02
CA ALA A 230 -9.32 -9.83 2.95
C ALA A 230 -9.70 -10.90 4.00
N PRO A 231 -9.61 -12.19 3.68
CA PRO A 231 -9.82 -13.26 4.64
C PRO A 231 -8.68 -13.37 5.66
N ALA A 232 -7.50 -12.84 5.34
CA ALA A 232 -6.32 -12.83 6.19
C ALA A 232 -5.61 -11.48 6.15
N SER A 233 -4.69 -11.24 7.09
CA SER A 233 -3.84 -10.04 7.10
C SER A 233 -2.68 -10.11 6.11
N PHE A 234 -2.55 -11.23 5.41
CA PHE A 234 -1.48 -11.47 4.44
C PHE A 234 -2.00 -12.05 3.14
N PHE A 235 -1.31 -11.70 2.06
CA PHE A 235 -1.38 -12.34 0.74
C PHE A 235 0.04 -12.54 0.24
N TYR A 236 0.32 -13.68 -0.38
CA TYR A 236 1.62 -13.97 -0.96
C TYR A 236 1.48 -14.62 -2.34
N PHE A 237 2.25 -14.10 -3.29
CA PHE A 237 2.43 -14.69 -4.61
C PHE A 237 3.87 -14.52 -5.07
N HIS A 238 4.46 -15.57 -5.65
CA HIS A 238 5.82 -15.53 -6.18
C HIS A 238 5.84 -15.87 -7.66
N ASP A 239 6.17 -14.90 -8.47
CA ASP A 239 6.44 -15.07 -9.91
C ASP A 239 7.85 -15.65 -10.08
N GLN A 240 7.96 -16.97 -9.94
CA GLN A 240 9.22 -17.73 -9.96
C GLN A 240 10.12 -17.39 -11.16
N PRO A 241 9.61 -17.38 -12.42
CA PRO A 241 10.44 -17.08 -13.58
C PRO A 241 11.09 -15.70 -13.58
N ASN A 242 10.48 -14.75 -12.87
CA ASN A 242 10.90 -13.35 -12.88
C ASN A 242 11.51 -12.89 -11.55
N SER A 243 11.65 -13.76 -10.56
CA SER A 243 12.17 -13.44 -9.21
C SER A 243 11.43 -12.26 -8.55
N ILE A 244 10.09 -12.20 -8.73
CA ILE A 244 9.23 -11.17 -8.16
C ILE A 244 8.36 -11.81 -7.09
N SER A 245 8.41 -11.30 -5.85
CA SER A 245 7.48 -11.66 -4.78
C SER A 245 6.49 -10.53 -4.58
N ILE A 246 5.20 -10.83 -4.64
CA ILE A 246 4.09 -9.90 -4.40
C ILE A 246 3.51 -10.22 -3.04
N ILE A 247 3.44 -9.22 -2.18
CA ILE A 247 3.09 -9.38 -0.77
C ILE A 247 2.04 -8.33 -0.42
N GLY A 248 0.87 -8.79 -0.02
CA GLY A 248 -0.14 -7.93 0.59
C GLY A 248 -0.10 -8.04 2.09
N THR A 249 -0.19 -6.92 2.84
CA THR A 249 -0.35 -6.95 4.29
C THR A 249 -1.03 -5.71 4.83
N ALA A 250 -2.02 -5.93 5.71
CA ALA A 250 -2.77 -4.85 6.34
C ALA A 250 -3.35 -5.28 7.69
N ILE A 251 -3.51 -4.31 8.60
CA ILE A 251 -4.27 -4.45 9.85
C ILE A 251 -5.62 -3.75 9.72
N ARG A 252 -6.62 -4.20 10.49
CA ARG A 252 -7.97 -3.64 10.44
C ARG A 252 -8.64 -3.53 11.80
N ALA A 253 -7.87 -3.61 12.88
CA ALA A 253 -8.34 -3.71 14.26
C ALA A 253 -9.26 -4.94 14.49
N LEU A 254 -8.88 -6.08 13.87
CA LEU A 254 -9.57 -7.36 13.93
C LEU A 254 -8.75 -8.42 14.68
N GLN A 255 -9.39 -9.51 15.04
CA GLN A 255 -8.75 -10.62 15.75
C GLN A 255 -7.54 -11.22 15.00
N ARG A 256 -7.57 -11.21 13.67
CA ARG A 256 -6.49 -11.71 12.80
C ARG A 256 -5.33 -10.75 12.56
N ASP A 257 -5.34 -9.56 13.17
CA ASP A 257 -4.34 -8.54 12.90
C ASP A 257 -2.92 -9.02 13.19
N ALA A 258 -2.04 -8.70 12.25
CA ALA A 258 -0.66 -9.15 12.28
C ALA A 258 0.27 -8.17 11.57
N LEU A 259 1.56 -8.26 11.88
CA LEU A 259 2.64 -7.54 11.20
C LEU A 259 3.55 -8.55 10.49
N LEU A 260 4.13 -8.12 9.38
CA LEU A 260 5.14 -8.88 8.67
C LEU A 260 6.53 -8.36 9.06
N TYR A 261 7.34 -9.23 9.63
CA TYR A 261 8.76 -8.98 9.87
C TYR A 261 9.55 -9.51 8.69
N VAL A 262 10.36 -8.66 8.09
CA VAL A 262 11.20 -8.98 6.94
C VAL A 262 12.64 -8.96 7.40
N HIS A 263 13.27 -10.12 7.41
CA HIS A 263 14.67 -10.29 7.83
C HIS A 263 15.57 -10.33 6.61
N VAL A 264 16.55 -9.46 6.58
CA VAL A 264 17.61 -9.47 5.55
C VAL A 264 18.92 -9.88 6.21
N LYS A 265 19.38 -11.08 5.90
CA LYS A 265 20.62 -11.65 6.44
C LYS A 265 21.54 -12.09 5.31
N GLN A 266 22.70 -11.49 5.22
CA GLN A 266 23.69 -11.77 4.17
C GLN A 266 23.07 -11.67 2.76
N GLY A 267 22.21 -10.66 2.54
CA GLY A 267 21.48 -10.43 1.29
C GLY A 267 20.32 -11.39 1.01
N LYS A 268 20.06 -12.36 1.89
CA LYS A 268 18.89 -13.25 1.80
C LYS A 268 17.72 -12.71 2.60
N VAL A 269 16.55 -12.75 2.00
CA VAL A 269 15.28 -12.30 2.60
C VAL A 269 14.51 -13.49 3.13
N SER A 270 13.96 -13.35 4.35
CA SER A 270 13.02 -14.28 4.94
C SER A 270 11.92 -13.52 5.67
N PHE A 271 10.79 -14.16 5.87
CA PHE A 271 9.58 -13.55 6.42
C PHE A 271 9.17 -14.22 7.72
N GLU A 272 8.64 -13.42 8.65
CA GLU A 272 8.02 -13.89 9.88
C GLU A 272 6.69 -13.16 10.06
N THR A 273 5.62 -13.93 10.21
CA THR A 273 4.27 -13.42 10.51
C THR A 273 4.09 -13.31 12.02
N VAL A 274 3.82 -12.10 12.50
CA VAL A 274 3.73 -11.82 13.95
C VAL A 274 2.31 -11.33 14.29
N SER A 275 1.59 -12.12 15.09
CA SER A 275 0.23 -11.78 15.52
C SER A 275 0.22 -10.61 16.48
N LEU A 276 -0.73 -9.70 16.31
CA LEU A 276 -1.03 -8.61 17.25
C LEU A 276 -2.09 -8.98 18.30
N THR A 277 -2.68 -10.18 18.20
CA THR A 277 -3.84 -10.60 18.99
C THR A 277 -3.63 -11.94 19.69
N GLY A 278 -2.48 -12.58 19.47
CA GLY A 278 -2.15 -13.90 20.02
C GLY A 278 -2.66 -15.09 19.20
N GLU A 279 -3.22 -14.86 18.01
CA GLU A 279 -3.59 -15.90 17.06
C GLU A 279 -2.35 -16.67 16.56
N THR A 280 -2.52 -17.96 16.29
CA THR A 280 -1.48 -18.76 15.64
C THR A 280 -1.52 -18.51 14.14
N LEU A 281 -0.43 -18.01 13.59
CA LEU A 281 -0.32 -17.67 12.17
C LEU A 281 0.45 -18.75 11.42
N MET A 282 0.10 -18.91 10.14
CA MET A 282 0.86 -19.72 9.19
C MET A 282 2.08 -18.94 8.67
N PRO A 283 3.10 -19.60 8.11
CA PRO A 283 4.13 -18.93 7.31
C PRO A 283 3.53 -18.09 6.18
N LEU A 284 4.18 -16.99 5.80
CA LEU A 284 3.66 -16.05 4.80
C LEU A 284 3.26 -16.74 3.49
N GLU A 285 4.07 -17.68 3.04
CA GLU A 285 3.89 -18.39 1.76
C GLU A 285 2.60 -19.23 1.71
N SER A 286 2.03 -19.54 2.86
CA SER A 286 0.76 -20.28 2.96
C SER A 286 -0.46 -19.41 2.60
N TYR A 287 -0.34 -18.09 2.66
CA TYR A 287 -1.43 -17.16 2.31
C TYR A 287 -1.51 -16.89 0.81
N SER A 288 -1.49 -17.97 0.03
CA SER A 288 -1.49 -17.96 -1.44
C SER A 288 -2.85 -17.55 -2.03
N ALA A 289 -2.88 -17.41 -3.36
CA ALA A 289 -4.14 -17.18 -4.09
C ALA A 289 -5.15 -18.31 -3.87
N ASP A 290 -4.68 -19.57 -3.79
CA ASP A 290 -5.55 -20.72 -3.53
C ASP A 290 -6.14 -20.67 -2.12
N PHE A 291 -5.32 -20.38 -1.09
CA PHE A 291 -5.81 -20.13 0.27
C PHE A 291 -6.91 -19.08 0.28
N TRP A 292 -6.70 -17.96 -0.41
CA TRP A 292 -7.68 -16.87 -0.45
C TRP A 292 -8.97 -17.27 -1.15
N LYS A 293 -8.90 -18.07 -2.23
CA LYS A 293 -10.10 -18.59 -2.93
C LYS A 293 -10.90 -19.54 -2.05
N ASP A 294 -10.23 -20.37 -1.27
CA ASP A 294 -10.88 -21.32 -0.37
C ASP A 294 -11.56 -20.62 0.83
N GLU A 295 -10.94 -19.53 1.33
CA GLU A 295 -11.46 -18.75 2.46
C GLU A 295 -12.51 -17.69 2.06
N VAL A 296 -12.52 -17.23 0.81
CA VAL A 296 -13.59 -16.38 0.26
C VAL A 296 -14.82 -17.25 0.00
N GLY A 297 -15.45 -17.73 1.08
CA GLY A 297 -16.80 -18.25 1.03
C GLY A 297 -17.78 -17.13 0.66
N GLU A 298 -19.03 -17.49 0.28
CA GLU A 298 -20.10 -16.51 0.09
C GLU A 298 -20.26 -15.71 1.40
N GLU A 299 -19.61 -14.52 1.49
CA GLU A 299 -19.80 -13.66 2.65
C GLU A 299 -21.28 -13.28 2.76
N PRO A 300 -21.90 -13.47 3.91
CA PRO A 300 -23.27 -13.03 4.09
C PRO A 300 -23.33 -11.52 3.84
N PHE A 301 -24.30 -11.09 3.05
CA PHE A 301 -24.51 -9.67 2.71
C PHE A 301 -24.37 -8.77 3.94
N ASN A 302 -23.41 -7.87 3.93
CA ASN A 302 -23.12 -7.00 5.07
C ASN A 302 -24.16 -5.87 5.18
N TRP A 303 -25.21 -6.11 5.94
CA TRP A 303 -26.29 -5.14 6.18
C TRP A 303 -25.80 -3.81 6.78
N ARG A 304 -24.63 -3.79 7.42
CA ARG A 304 -24.05 -2.55 7.99
C ARG A 304 -23.61 -1.57 6.90
N LEU A 305 -23.32 -2.06 5.69
CA LEU A 305 -22.95 -1.24 4.55
C LEU A 305 -24.13 -0.61 3.84
N VAL A 306 -25.37 -1.08 4.08
CA VAL A 306 -26.58 -0.55 3.43
C VAL A 306 -26.75 0.97 3.64
N PRO A 307 -26.60 1.54 4.84
CA PRO A 307 -26.68 2.99 5.01
C PRO A 307 -25.62 3.76 4.21
N TYR A 308 -24.42 3.19 4.10
CA TYR A 308 -23.33 3.75 3.31
C TYR A 308 -23.67 3.75 1.81
N TYR A 309 -24.11 2.62 1.28
CA TYR A 309 -24.52 2.52 -0.13
C TYR A 309 -25.73 3.39 -0.44
N CYS A 310 -26.70 3.47 0.47
CA CYS A 310 -27.82 4.39 0.33
C CYS A 310 -27.36 5.85 0.27
N LYS A 311 -26.45 6.25 1.15
CA LYS A 311 -25.86 7.59 1.14
C LYS A 311 -25.14 7.86 -0.18
N LEU A 312 -24.29 6.94 -0.61
CA LEU A 312 -23.55 7.05 -1.88
C LEU A 312 -24.50 7.19 -3.07
N MET A 313 -25.54 6.36 -3.12
CA MET A 313 -26.55 6.38 -4.18
C MET A 313 -27.31 7.70 -4.21
N ILE A 314 -27.78 8.20 -3.05
CA ILE A 314 -28.56 9.45 -2.93
C ILE A 314 -27.71 10.68 -3.26
N THR A 315 -26.42 10.65 -2.96
CA THR A 315 -25.51 11.76 -3.29
C THR A 315 -25.09 11.79 -4.75
N HIS A 316 -25.30 10.67 -5.48
CA HIS A 316 -24.87 10.58 -6.86
C HIS A 316 -25.91 11.20 -7.82
N ARG A 317 -25.49 12.17 -8.66
CA ARG A 317 -26.37 12.92 -9.58
C ARG A 317 -27.22 12.04 -10.51
N TYR A 318 -26.70 10.90 -10.96
CA TYR A 318 -27.43 9.99 -11.86
C TYR A 318 -28.59 9.27 -11.18
N PHE A 319 -28.58 9.08 -9.88
CA PHE A 319 -29.72 8.60 -9.11
C PHE A 319 -30.92 9.53 -9.30
N TRP A 320 -30.70 10.83 -9.15
CA TRP A 320 -31.75 11.83 -9.29
C TRP A 320 -32.26 11.96 -10.72
N TYR A 321 -31.39 11.78 -11.71
CA TYR A 321 -31.83 11.71 -13.12
C TYR A 321 -32.74 10.51 -13.34
N GLY A 322 -32.46 9.35 -12.76
CA GLY A 322 -33.34 8.18 -12.79
C GLY A 322 -34.70 8.44 -12.12
N VAL A 323 -34.70 9.03 -10.92
CA VAL A 323 -35.92 9.40 -10.19
C VAL A 323 -36.76 10.38 -10.99
N LEU A 324 -36.18 11.42 -11.53
CA LEU A 324 -36.86 12.41 -12.37
C LEU A 324 -37.44 11.77 -13.64
N SER A 325 -36.71 10.90 -14.31
CA SER A 325 -37.20 10.19 -15.50
C SER A 325 -38.36 9.29 -15.20
N MET A 326 -38.32 8.54 -14.09
CA MET A 326 -39.48 7.74 -13.64
C MET A 326 -40.72 8.60 -13.28
N GLY A 327 -40.48 9.72 -12.60
CA GLY A 327 -41.54 10.70 -12.31
C GLY A 327 -42.20 11.23 -13.60
N PHE A 328 -41.41 11.57 -14.60
CA PHE A 328 -41.90 12.01 -15.90
C PHE A 328 -42.75 10.94 -16.61
N LEU A 329 -42.26 9.69 -16.63
CA LEU A 329 -42.97 8.57 -17.22
C LEU A 329 -44.32 8.32 -16.50
N TYR A 330 -44.34 8.43 -15.17
CA TYR A 330 -45.57 8.29 -14.37
C TYR A 330 -46.60 9.38 -14.68
N VAL A 331 -46.19 10.65 -14.78
CA VAL A 331 -47.06 11.77 -15.15
C VAL A 331 -47.61 11.59 -16.56
N PHE A 332 -46.76 11.17 -17.51
CA PHE A 332 -47.19 10.84 -18.87
C PHE A 332 -48.23 9.72 -18.90
N TYR A 333 -47.96 8.61 -18.21
CA TYR A 333 -48.89 7.49 -18.12
C TYR A 333 -50.25 7.92 -17.53
N TRP A 334 -50.22 8.69 -16.45
CA TRP A 334 -51.43 9.19 -15.81
C TRP A 334 -52.21 10.13 -16.73
N GLY A 335 -51.53 11.00 -17.45
CA GLY A 335 -52.13 11.90 -18.46
C GLY A 335 -52.79 11.12 -19.61
N PHE A 336 -52.17 10.06 -20.11
CA PHE A 336 -52.76 9.19 -21.12
C PHE A 336 -54.00 8.43 -20.59
N LYS A 337 -53.92 7.92 -19.37
CA LYS A 337 -55.05 7.23 -18.71
C LYS A 337 -56.23 8.16 -18.52
N LYS A 338 -56.01 9.41 -18.14
CA LYS A 338 -57.05 10.41 -17.97
C LYS A 338 -57.71 10.82 -19.30
N ARG A 339 -56.92 10.92 -20.39
CA ARG A 339 -57.44 11.18 -21.75
C ARG A 339 -58.28 10.01 -22.28
N LYS A 340 -57.86 8.74 -22.07
CA LYS A 340 -58.67 7.58 -22.44
C LYS A 340 -60.00 7.52 -21.72
N ARG A 341 -60.05 7.84 -20.42
CA ARG A 341 -61.32 7.85 -19.66
C ARG A 341 -62.31 8.94 -20.15
N LYS A 342 -61.81 10.10 -20.59
CA LYS A 342 -62.67 11.14 -21.15
C LYS A 342 -63.26 10.78 -22.52
N LYS A 343 -62.58 9.94 -23.34
CA LYS A 343 -63.08 9.50 -24.64
C LYS A 343 -64.14 8.38 -24.57
N ILE A 344 -64.31 7.73 -23.43
CA ILE A 344 -65.28 6.64 -23.21
C ILE A 344 -66.58 7.17 -22.59
N SER A 345 -66.57 8.41 -22.08
CA SER A 345 -67.75 9.04 -21.44
C SER A 345 -68.45 10.11 -22.31
N THR A 346 -68.07 10.25 -23.59
CA THR A 346 -68.73 10.94 -24.67
C THR A 346 -69.19 9.95 -25.73
#